data_e6adb8dda5cbaea7c10cb87a6ad24cde
#
_entry.id   e6adb8dda5cbaea7c10cb87a6ad24cde
#
_cell.length_a   1.000
_cell.length_b   1.000
_cell.length_c   1.000
_cell.angle_alpha   90.00
_cell.angle_beta   90.00
_cell.angle_gamma   90.00
#
_symmetry.space_group_name_H-M   'P 1'
#
loop_
_entity.id
_entity.type
_entity.pdbx_description
1 polymer ?
#
loop_
_entity_poly.entity_id
_entity_poly.type
_entity_poly.pdbx_seq_one_letter_code
_entity_poly.pdbx_strand_id
1 'polypeptide(L)'
;MNVTVIGAGLAGSECAWQLAQRGIQVELHEMKPEKMTPAHTTEYFAELCCSNSLRGAGLENAVGLLKEELRRLDSLILSCADAHRVEAGGALAVDREAFAAAVTEKIKNHPNIEVVYGEVTEIPEGRVVIASGPLTSDTLFDAIHAKVGGDFLHFYDAAAPIVTAESIDMDSAYEASRYGKGTADY
;
A
#
# COMPACT_ATOMS: atom_id res chain seq x y z
N MET A 1 23.06 8.84 9.27
CA MET A 1 22.04 9.63 8.56
C MET A 1 20.71 9.02 8.95
N ASN A 2 19.75 9.83 9.40
CA ASN A 2 18.44 9.34 9.81
C ASN A 2 17.36 9.90 8.88
N VAL A 3 16.34 9.11 8.58
CA VAL A 3 15.19 9.50 7.76
C VAL A 3 13.92 9.06 8.47
N THR A 4 12.96 9.97 8.59
CA THR A 4 11.62 9.68 9.10
C THR A 4 10.68 9.35 7.95
N VAL A 5 9.97 8.23 8.02
CA VAL A 5 8.95 7.82 7.05
C VAL A 5 7.60 7.78 7.77
N ILE A 6 6.60 8.49 7.26
CA ILE A 6 5.27 8.57 7.87
C ILE A 6 4.28 7.77 7.05
N GLY A 7 3.71 6.74 7.66
CA GLY A 7 2.78 5.78 7.07
C GLY A 7 3.47 4.49 6.63
N ALA A 8 3.05 3.35 7.19
CA ALA A 8 3.54 2.01 6.85
C ALA A 8 2.63 1.29 5.84
N GLY A 9 2.03 2.03 4.90
CA GLY A 9 1.36 1.48 3.73
C GLY A 9 2.35 0.87 2.73
N LEU A 10 1.89 0.53 1.53
CA LEU A 10 2.74 -0.05 0.46
C LEU A 10 3.96 0.83 0.17
N ALA A 11 3.74 2.14 -0.03
CA ALA A 11 4.81 3.07 -0.40
C ALA A 11 5.79 3.32 0.75
N GLY A 12 5.27 3.50 1.97
CA GLY A 12 6.13 3.78 3.12
C GLY A 12 6.95 2.56 3.56
N SER A 13 6.37 1.37 3.54
CA SER A 13 7.10 0.13 3.82
C SER A 13 8.21 -0.12 2.78
N GLU A 14 7.93 0.09 1.49
CA GLU A 14 8.95 -0.01 0.44
C GLU A 14 10.05 1.04 0.62
N CYS A 15 9.68 2.30 0.90
CA CYS A 15 10.64 3.39 1.14
C CYS A 15 11.55 3.08 2.33
N ALA A 16 10.98 2.68 3.46
CA ALA A 16 11.73 2.33 4.66
C ALA A 16 12.70 1.17 4.39
N TRP A 17 12.25 0.14 3.70
CA TRP A 17 13.06 -1.00 3.29
C TRP A 17 14.24 -0.58 2.41
N GLN A 18 13.99 0.18 1.36
CA GLN A 18 15.02 0.60 0.40
C GLN A 18 16.07 1.51 1.05
N LEU A 19 15.66 2.38 1.98
CA LEU A 19 16.61 3.19 2.76
C LEU A 19 17.46 2.32 3.69
N ALA A 20 16.80 1.42 4.42
CA ALA A 20 17.46 0.56 5.41
C ALA A 20 18.46 -0.42 4.78
N GLN A 21 18.13 -0.98 3.61
CA GLN A 21 19.06 -1.84 2.83
C GLN A 21 20.31 -1.09 2.38
N ARG A 22 20.27 0.23 2.30
CA ARG A 22 21.43 1.10 1.98
C ARG A 22 22.14 1.61 3.22
N GLY A 23 21.86 1.03 4.41
CA GLY A 23 22.52 1.38 5.67
C GLY A 23 22.03 2.68 6.29
N ILE A 24 20.89 3.21 5.84
CA ILE A 24 20.28 4.40 6.42
C ILE A 24 19.39 3.97 7.60
N GLN A 25 19.52 4.66 8.73
CA GLN A 25 18.60 4.47 9.86
C GLN A 25 17.25 5.11 9.52
N VAL A 26 16.17 4.38 9.71
CA VAL A 26 14.82 4.79 9.40
C VAL A 26 13.96 4.73 10.65
N GLU A 27 13.25 5.81 10.90
CA GLU A 27 12.16 5.86 11.86
C GLU A 27 10.83 5.81 11.09
N LEU A 28 10.14 4.67 11.15
CA LEU A 28 8.89 4.44 10.44
C LEU A 28 7.70 4.64 11.38
N HIS A 29 6.93 5.70 11.15
CA HIS A 29 5.73 6.01 11.91
C HIS A 29 4.50 5.35 11.31
N GLU A 30 3.71 4.68 12.15
CA GLU A 30 2.42 4.09 11.78
C GLU A 30 1.39 4.34 12.87
N MET A 31 0.23 4.86 12.48
CA MET A 31 -0.82 5.17 13.45
C MET A 31 -1.60 3.95 13.94
N LYS A 32 -1.62 2.85 13.16
CA LYS A 32 -2.21 1.58 13.61
C LYS A 32 -1.28 0.88 14.62
N PRO A 33 -1.81 0.19 15.60
CA PRO A 33 -3.23 -0.06 15.88
C PRO A 33 -3.91 1.03 16.72
N GLU A 34 -3.18 2.08 17.16
CA GLU A 34 -3.74 3.10 18.08
C GLU A 34 -4.89 3.89 17.43
N LYS A 35 -4.75 4.18 16.13
CA LYS A 35 -5.79 4.86 15.34
C LYS A 35 -6.01 4.10 14.03
N MET A 36 -7.17 3.48 13.92
CA MET A 36 -7.59 2.79 12.69
C MET A 36 -8.27 3.75 11.73
N THR A 37 -8.18 3.47 10.43
CA THR A 37 -9.00 4.16 9.42
C THR A 37 -10.27 3.35 9.12
N PRO A 38 -11.28 3.93 8.47
CA PRO A 38 -12.49 3.20 8.10
C PRO A 38 -12.25 2.02 7.13
N ALA A 39 -11.14 2.03 6.39
CA ALA A 39 -10.83 1.01 5.38
C ALA A 39 -9.88 -0.10 5.88
N HIS A 40 -9.14 0.14 6.95
CA HIS A 40 -8.21 -0.85 7.51
C HIS A 40 -8.89 -1.72 8.57
N THR A 41 -8.63 -3.01 8.52
CA THR A 41 -9.22 -4.01 9.42
C THR A 41 -8.18 -4.76 10.24
N THR A 42 -6.91 -4.64 9.87
CA THR A 42 -5.78 -5.29 10.55
C THR A 42 -4.77 -4.25 11.02
N GLU A 43 -3.91 -4.65 11.93
CA GLU A 43 -2.75 -3.84 12.37
C GLU A 43 -1.50 -4.04 11.48
N TYR A 44 -1.59 -4.89 10.45
CA TYR A 44 -0.48 -5.14 9.55
C TYR A 44 -0.15 -3.94 8.66
N PHE A 45 1.14 -3.85 8.29
CA PHE A 45 1.62 -2.88 7.31
C PHE A 45 1.24 -3.31 5.89
N ALA A 46 1.25 -2.37 4.96
CA ALA A 46 0.92 -2.63 3.55
C ALA A 46 -0.41 -3.37 3.32
N GLU A 47 -1.39 -3.19 4.20
CA GLU A 47 -2.72 -3.78 4.05
C GLU A 47 -3.40 -3.30 2.77
N LEU A 48 -3.91 -4.27 1.98
CA LEU A 48 -4.63 -3.99 0.73
C LEU A 48 -6.12 -3.78 1.03
N CYS A 49 -6.59 -2.54 0.99
CA CYS A 49 -7.97 -2.19 1.39
C CYS A 49 -9.02 -2.48 0.32
N CYS A 50 -8.74 -2.21 -0.96
CA CYS A 50 -9.76 -2.25 -2.01
C CYS A 50 -9.72 -3.51 -2.89
N SER A 51 -8.57 -4.16 -3.03
CA SER A 51 -8.41 -5.35 -3.88
C SER A 51 -7.22 -6.16 -3.40
N ASN A 52 -7.22 -7.47 -3.65
CA ASN A 52 -6.05 -8.31 -3.45
C ASN A 52 -5.13 -8.35 -4.68
N SER A 53 -5.40 -7.56 -5.70
CA SER A 53 -4.64 -7.54 -6.96
C SER A 53 -3.73 -6.32 -7.06
N LEU A 54 -2.49 -6.57 -7.39
CA LEU A 54 -1.50 -5.56 -7.78
C LEU A 54 -1.48 -5.33 -9.30
N ARG A 55 -2.59 -5.57 -9.99
CA ARG A 55 -2.78 -5.44 -11.44
C ARG A 55 -2.01 -6.49 -12.26
N GLY A 56 -1.94 -6.29 -13.57
CA GLY A 56 -1.31 -7.21 -14.51
C GLY A 56 0.16 -7.52 -14.21
N ALA A 57 0.56 -8.77 -14.42
CA ALA A 57 1.92 -9.26 -14.21
C ALA A 57 2.72 -9.42 -15.52
N GLY A 58 2.07 -9.41 -16.68
CA GLY A 58 2.71 -9.65 -17.97
C GLY A 58 3.66 -8.53 -18.38
N LEU A 59 4.83 -8.88 -18.90
CA LEU A 59 5.88 -7.93 -19.30
C LEU A 59 5.53 -7.09 -20.54
N GLU A 60 4.52 -7.52 -21.27
CA GLU A 60 3.99 -6.84 -22.46
C GLU A 60 3.20 -5.57 -22.15
N ASN A 61 2.91 -5.33 -20.87
CA ASN A 61 2.23 -4.13 -20.43
C ASN A 61 3.05 -3.34 -19.42
N ALA A 62 2.84 -2.03 -19.37
CA ALA A 62 3.64 -1.10 -18.55
C ALA A 62 3.63 -1.45 -17.06
N VAL A 63 2.50 -1.90 -16.52
CA VAL A 63 2.41 -2.22 -15.08
C VAL A 63 3.14 -3.53 -14.73
N GLY A 64 3.19 -4.47 -15.64
CA GLY A 64 3.98 -5.70 -15.48
C GLY A 64 5.48 -5.44 -15.63
N LEU A 65 5.86 -4.63 -16.59
CA LEU A 65 7.26 -4.20 -16.78
C LEU A 65 7.79 -3.46 -15.54
N LEU A 66 7.02 -2.50 -15.03
CA LEU A 66 7.38 -1.79 -13.79
C LEU A 66 7.62 -2.74 -12.61
N LYS A 67 6.81 -3.79 -12.47
CA LYS A 67 7.01 -4.79 -11.42
C LYS A 67 8.34 -5.54 -11.60
N GLU A 68 8.71 -5.88 -12.81
CA GLU A 68 9.99 -6.53 -13.10
C GLU A 68 11.18 -5.61 -12.77
N GLU A 69 11.06 -4.33 -13.10
CA GLU A 69 12.08 -3.34 -12.72
C GLU A 69 12.21 -3.24 -11.19
N LEU A 70 11.08 -3.20 -10.46
CA LEU A 70 11.09 -3.20 -9.00
C LEU A 70 11.68 -4.49 -8.42
N ARG A 71 11.43 -5.68 -9.02
CA ARG A 71 12.09 -6.93 -8.59
C ARG A 71 13.61 -6.84 -8.69
N ARG A 72 14.12 -6.26 -9.76
CA ARG A 72 15.57 -6.03 -9.95
C ARG A 72 16.18 -5.03 -8.97
N LEU A 73 15.34 -4.22 -8.34
CA LEU A 73 15.71 -3.29 -7.27
C LEU A 73 15.50 -3.87 -5.87
N ASP A 74 15.30 -5.19 -5.76
CA ASP A 74 15.07 -5.91 -4.50
C ASP A 74 13.90 -5.34 -3.69
N SER A 75 12.76 -5.05 -4.39
CA SER A 75 11.55 -4.55 -3.76
C SER A 75 11.01 -5.50 -2.70
N LEU A 76 10.77 -4.97 -1.50
CA LEU A 76 10.09 -5.67 -0.42
C LEU A 76 8.69 -6.10 -0.84
N ILE A 77 7.94 -5.16 -1.37
CA ILE A 77 6.53 -5.37 -1.74
C ILE A 77 6.41 -6.47 -2.81
N LEU A 78 7.25 -6.44 -3.85
CA LEU A 78 7.21 -7.47 -4.89
C LEU A 78 7.71 -8.82 -4.38
N SER A 79 8.74 -8.86 -3.55
CA SER A 79 9.23 -10.09 -2.92
C SER A 79 8.14 -10.78 -2.07
N CYS A 80 7.39 -10.00 -1.26
CA CYS A 80 6.29 -10.53 -0.47
C CYS A 80 5.10 -10.91 -1.35
N ALA A 81 4.79 -10.13 -2.38
CA ALA A 81 3.68 -10.42 -3.29
C ALA A 81 3.91 -11.71 -4.09
N ASP A 82 5.11 -11.93 -4.59
CA ASP A 82 5.46 -13.15 -5.33
C ASP A 82 5.42 -14.40 -4.42
N ALA A 83 5.82 -14.27 -3.16
CA ALA A 83 5.78 -15.35 -2.17
C ALA A 83 4.36 -15.75 -1.73
N HIS A 84 3.41 -14.81 -1.78
CA HIS A 84 2.02 -15.02 -1.36
C HIS A 84 1.02 -14.87 -2.52
N ARG A 85 1.48 -15.16 -3.74
CA ARG A 85 0.66 -15.09 -4.95
C ARG A 85 -0.46 -16.15 -4.92
N VAL A 86 -1.65 -15.72 -5.35
CA VAL A 86 -2.78 -16.60 -5.64
C VAL A 86 -3.12 -16.58 -7.14
N GLU A 87 -3.81 -17.60 -7.61
CA GLU A 87 -4.24 -17.68 -9.01
C GLU A 87 -5.25 -16.56 -9.34
N ALA A 88 -4.97 -15.78 -10.37
CA ALA A 88 -5.82 -14.69 -10.85
C ALA A 88 -5.50 -14.37 -12.33
N GLY A 89 -5.43 -15.38 -13.19
CA GLY A 89 -5.12 -15.23 -14.60
C GLY A 89 -3.82 -14.45 -14.85
N GLY A 90 -3.89 -13.36 -15.60
CA GLY A 90 -2.75 -12.50 -15.92
C GLY A 90 -2.41 -11.44 -14.85
N ALA A 91 -3.10 -11.43 -13.70
CA ALA A 91 -2.85 -10.48 -12.63
C ALA A 91 -1.85 -11.04 -11.61
N LEU A 92 -1.19 -10.14 -10.88
CA LEU A 92 -0.50 -10.47 -9.64
C LEU A 92 -1.48 -10.23 -8.49
N ALA A 93 -2.20 -11.27 -8.09
CA ALA A 93 -3.05 -11.26 -6.92
C ALA A 93 -2.38 -12.01 -5.76
N VAL A 94 -2.71 -11.64 -4.54
CA VAL A 94 -2.09 -12.17 -3.33
C VAL A 94 -3.12 -12.58 -2.29
N ASP A 95 -2.75 -13.52 -1.42
CA ASP A 95 -3.41 -13.65 -0.12
C ASP A 95 -3.11 -12.37 0.68
N ARG A 96 -4.15 -11.56 0.94
CA ARG A 96 -3.99 -10.22 1.53
C ARG A 96 -3.39 -10.25 2.93
N GLU A 97 -3.85 -11.18 3.73
CA GLU A 97 -3.41 -11.27 5.12
C GLU A 97 -1.97 -11.80 5.21
N ALA A 98 -1.66 -12.89 4.51
CA ALA A 98 -0.32 -13.46 4.47
C ALA A 98 0.70 -12.48 3.88
N PHE A 99 0.33 -11.74 2.84
CA PHE A 99 1.16 -10.69 2.24
C PHE A 99 1.46 -9.56 3.24
N ALA A 100 0.43 -9.00 3.89
CA ALA A 100 0.59 -7.90 4.84
C ALA A 100 1.39 -8.33 6.09
N ALA A 101 1.15 -9.54 6.59
CA ALA A 101 1.92 -10.12 7.68
C ALA A 101 3.40 -10.27 7.33
N ALA A 102 3.71 -10.78 6.14
CA ALA A 102 5.09 -10.94 5.68
C ALA A 102 5.84 -9.59 5.52
N VAL A 103 5.16 -8.55 4.98
CA VAL A 103 5.74 -7.20 4.92
C VAL A 103 6.01 -6.69 6.31
N THR A 104 5.04 -6.82 7.22
CA THR A 104 5.16 -6.38 8.61
C THR A 104 6.32 -7.04 9.34
N GLU A 105 6.45 -8.36 9.20
CA GLU A 105 7.53 -9.13 9.81
C GLU A 105 8.91 -8.67 9.32
N LYS A 106 9.09 -8.54 8.00
CA LYS A 106 10.36 -8.09 7.43
C LYS A 106 10.75 -6.69 7.87
N ILE A 107 9.80 -5.76 7.94
CA ILE A 107 10.05 -4.39 8.41
C ILE A 107 10.44 -4.39 9.89
N LYS A 108 9.65 -5.06 10.76
CA LYS A 108 9.91 -5.09 12.21
C LYS A 108 11.24 -5.78 12.58
N ASN A 109 11.68 -6.72 11.77
CA ASN A 109 12.92 -7.46 12.02
C ASN A 109 14.18 -6.79 11.38
N HIS A 110 14.02 -5.70 10.64
CA HIS A 110 15.15 -5.04 9.99
C HIS A 110 15.95 -4.18 10.99
N PRO A 111 17.27 -4.38 11.17
CA PRO A 111 18.06 -3.72 12.22
C PRO A 111 18.19 -2.19 12.04
N ASN A 112 17.94 -1.67 10.84
CA ASN A 112 18.01 -0.24 10.54
C ASN A 112 16.62 0.43 10.47
N ILE A 113 15.54 -0.27 10.87
CA ILE A 113 14.19 0.30 10.91
C ILE A 113 13.69 0.25 12.35
N GLU A 114 13.38 1.41 12.90
CA GLU A 114 12.65 1.56 14.14
C GLU A 114 11.20 1.90 13.82
N VAL A 115 10.27 1.12 14.36
CA VAL A 115 8.84 1.37 14.18
C VAL A 115 8.32 2.15 15.38
N VAL A 116 7.73 3.31 15.10
CA VAL A 116 7.10 4.18 16.10
C VAL A 116 5.60 4.20 15.85
N TYR A 117 4.84 3.75 16.85
CA TYR A 117 3.39 3.74 16.78
C TYR A 117 2.80 5.07 17.25
N GLY A 118 1.69 5.46 16.66
CA GLY A 118 0.95 6.67 16.99
C GLY A 118 0.74 7.58 15.79
N GLU A 119 -0.25 8.45 15.91
CA GLU A 119 -0.56 9.45 14.89
C GLU A 119 0.50 10.56 14.88
N VAL A 120 1.08 10.83 13.71
CA VAL A 120 1.92 12.01 13.51
C VAL A 120 1.01 13.20 13.20
N THR A 121 1.05 14.19 14.08
CA THR A 121 0.21 15.41 13.99
C THR A 121 0.96 16.62 13.48
N GLU A 122 2.29 16.58 13.53
CA GLU A 122 3.18 17.65 13.06
C GLU A 122 4.29 17.04 12.20
N ILE A 123 4.73 17.74 11.17
CA ILE A 123 5.82 17.26 10.31
C ILE A 123 7.14 17.44 11.07
N PRO A 124 7.87 16.34 11.37
CA PRO A 124 9.16 16.43 12.06
C PRO A 124 10.19 17.23 11.28
N GLU A 125 11.19 17.74 11.99
CA GLU A 125 12.35 18.34 11.34
C GLU A 125 13.27 17.28 10.71
N GLY A 126 14.07 17.69 9.73
CA GLY A 126 15.04 16.80 9.09
C GLY A 126 14.57 16.27 7.73
N ARG A 127 14.94 15.02 7.43
CA ARG A 127 14.54 14.35 6.19
C ARG A 127 13.31 13.50 6.45
N VAL A 128 12.21 13.91 5.87
CA VAL A 128 10.90 13.29 6.06
C VAL A 128 10.33 12.84 4.73
N VAL A 129 9.82 11.62 4.70
CA VAL A 129 9.00 11.09 3.59
C VAL A 129 7.60 10.86 4.12
N ILE A 130 6.61 11.55 3.55
CA ILE A 130 5.21 11.36 3.90
C ILE A 130 4.61 10.38 2.88
N ALA A 131 4.23 9.21 3.35
CA ALA A 131 3.69 8.10 2.56
C ALA A 131 2.36 7.58 3.15
N SER A 132 1.61 8.47 3.80
CA SER A 132 0.34 8.16 4.48
C SER A 132 -0.83 7.83 3.55
N GLY A 133 -0.68 8.13 2.25
CA GLY A 133 -1.64 7.75 1.22
C GLY A 133 -2.98 8.52 1.30
N PRO A 134 -4.03 7.99 0.66
CA PRO A 134 -5.32 8.68 0.55
C PRO A 134 -6.11 8.73 1.87
N LEU A 135 -5.75 7.92 2.85
CA LEU A 135 -6.38 7.88 4.18
C LEU A 135 -5.55 8.62 5.24
N THR A 136 -4.82 9.65 4.81
CA THR A 136 -4.11 10.58 5.70
C THR A 136 -5.09 11.19 6.70
N SER A 137 -4.72 11.21 7.98
CA SER A 137 -5.56 11.82 9.02
C SER A 137 -5.71 13.34 8.81
N ASP A 138 -6.83 13.89 9.25
CA ASP A 138 -7.12 15.31 9.10
C ASP A 138 -6.03 16.18 9.75
N THR A 139 -5.52 15.77 10.89
CA THR A 139 -4.47 16.52 11.61
C THR A 139 -3.15 16.56 10.83
N LEU A 140 -2.72 15.42 10.26
CA LEU A 140 -1.52 15.39 9.42
C LEU A 140 -1.76 16.14 8.10
N PHE A 141 -2.97 16.03 7.54
CA PHE A 141 -3.36 16.78 6.34
C PHE A 141 -3.21 18.30 6.57
N ASP A 142 -3.73 18.81 7.68
CA ASP A 142 -3.63 20.23 8.03
C ASP A 142 -2.18 20.68 8.20
N ALA A 143 -1.34 19.83 8.83
CA ALA A 143 0.08 20.10 8.98
C ALA A 143 0.82 20.15 7.62
N ILE A 144 0.49 19.24 6.69
CA ILE A 144 1.02 19.24 5.32
C ILE A 144 0.58 20.50 4.58
N HIS A 145 -0.73 20.81 4.63
CA HIS A 145 -1.30 21.98 3.98
C HIS A 145 -0.67 23.29 4.48
N ALA A 146 -0.50 23.42 5.79
CA ALA A 146 0.17 24.58 6.40
C ALA A 146 1.62 24.77 5.91
N LYS A 147 2.33 23.66 5.65
CA LYS A 147 3.75 23.70 5.24
C LYS A 147 3.94 23.92 3.75
N VAL A 148 3.10 23.31 2.91
CA VAL A 148 3.24 23.36 1.45
C VAL A 148 2.52 24.57 0.86
N GLY A 149 1.43 24.99 1.49
CA GLY A 149 0.54 26.03 0.99
C GLY A 149 -0.23 25.63 -0.27
N GLY A 150 -1.28 26.37 -0.59
CA GLY A 150 -2.06 26.20 -1.81
C GLY A 150 -3.26 25.25 -1.68
N ASP A 151 -4.25 25.41 -2.58
CA ASP A 151 -5.55 24.70 -2.57
C ASP A 151 -5.50 23.38 -3.35
N PHE A 152 -4.31 22.76 -3.50
CA PHE A 152 -4.09 21.64 -4.42
C PHE A 152 -4.00 20.25 -3.74
N LEU A 153 -4.05 20.18 -2.42
CA LEU A 153 -4.06 18.89 -1.73
C LEU A 153 -5.48 18.39 -1.60
N HIS A 154 -5.81 17.37 -2.38
CA HIS A 154 -7.06 16.65 -2.28
C HIS A 154 -6.77 15.18 -2.02
N PHE A 155 -7.23 14.66 -0.89
CA PHE A 155 -7.21 13.25 -0.58
C PHE A 155 -8.60 12.68 -0.82
N TYR A 156 -8.70 11.67 -1.67
CA TYR A 156 -9.95 10.96 -1.94
C TYR A 156 -9.83 9.53 -1.47
N ASP A 157 -10.83 9.07 -0.76
CA ASP A 157 -11.00 7.65 -0.53
C ASP A 157 -11.39 6.99 -1.85
N ALA A 158 -10.50 6.14 -2.35
CA ALA A 158 -10.70 5.37 -3.58
C ALA A 158 -11.22 3.96 -3.28
N ALA A 159 -11.79 3.71 -2.10
CA ALA A 159 -12.34 2.41 -1.78
C ALA A 159 -13.47 2.07 -2.78
N ALA A 160 -13.25 1.01 -3.56
CA ALA A 160 -14.29 0.49 -4.43
C ALA A 160 -15.40 -0.15 -3.57
N PRO A 161 -16.67 0.12 -3.84
CA PRO A 161 -17.75 -0.55 -3.13
C PRO A 161 -17.68 -2.06 -3.37
N ILE A 162 -17.62 -2.84 -2.30
CA ILE A 162 -17.71 -4.29 -2.35
C ILE A 162 -19.14 -4.66 -2.02
N VAL A 163 -19.79 -5.39 -2.91
CA VAL A 163 -21.16 -5.88 -2.75
C VAL A 163 -21.14 -7.41 -2.71
N THR A 164 -22.13 -8.01 -2.06
CA THR A 164 -22.28 -9.47 -2.08
C THR A 164 -22.86 -9.92 -3.43
N ALA A 165 -22.48 -11.11 -3.89
CA ALA A 165 -22.97 -11.64 -5.16
C ALA A 165 -24.50 -11.71 -5.21
N GLU A 166 -25.13 -12.04 -4.08
CA GLU A 166 -26.60 -12.12 -3.95
C GLU A 166 -27.30 -10.76 -4.07
N SER A 167 -26.56 -9.65 -3.87
CA SER A 167 -27.11 -8.29 -4.01
C SER A 167 -27.08 -7.76 -5.45
N ILE A 168 -26.48 -8.51 -6.38
CA ILE A 168 -26.39 -8.11 -7.79
C ILE A 168 -27.69 -8.50 -8.50
N ASP A 169 -28.33 -7.52 -9.10
CA ASP A 169 -29.47 -7.76 -9.97
C ASP A 169 -29.00 -8.24 -11.35
N MET A 170 -29.03 -9.56 -11.55
CA MET A 170 -28.57 -10.19 -12.79
C MET A 170 -29.52 -9.94 -14.00
N ASP A 171 -30.69 -9.33 -13.79
CA ASP A 171 -31.56 -8.89 -14.89
C ASP A 171 -31.04 -7.57 -15.53
N SER A 172 -30.28 -6.79 -14.77
CA SER A 172 -29.68 -5.53 -15.20
C SER A 172 -28.14 -5.58 -15.30
N ALA A 173 -27.51 -6.63 -14.80
CA ALA A 173 -26.06 -6.86 -14.86
C ALA A 173 -25.75 -8.14 -15.65
N TYR A 174 -24.54 -8.21 -16.19
CA TYR A 174 -24.05 -9.41 -16.88
C TYR A 174 -22.57 -9.61 -16.61
N GLU A 175 -22.16 -10.86 -16.60
CA GLU A 175 -20.73 -11.21 -16.49
C GLU A 175 -19.98 -10.81 -17.77
N ALA A 176 -18.83 -10.16 -17.60
CA ALA A 176 -18.00 -9.72 -18.71
C ALA A 176 -16.51 -9.87 -18.39
N SER A 177 -15.71 -9.90 -19.46
CA SER A 177 -14.28 -9.71 -19.33
C SER A 177 -13.90 -8.31 -19.79
N ARG A 178 -12.94 -7.71 -19.11
CA ARG A 178 -12.46 -6.38 -19.48
C ARG A 178 -11.85 -6.39 -20.88
N TYR A 179 -12.37 -5.59 -21.80
CA TYR A 179 -11.98 -5.52 -23.22
C TYR A 179 -12.15 -6.83 -24.00
N GLY A 180 -13.02 -7.73 -23.55
CA GLY A 180 -13.22 -9.04 -24.22
C GLY A 180 -12.00 -9.97 -24.13
N LYS A 181 -11.11 -9.78 -23.16
CA LYS A 181 -9.91 -10.60 -22.98
C LYS A 181 -10.06 -11.50 -21.76
N GLY A 182 -9.85 -12.80 -21.93
CA GLY A 182 -9.99 -13.81 -20.88
C GLY A 182 -11.42 -14.29 -20.69
N THR A 183 -11.68 -14.96 -19.56
CA THR A 183 -12.99 -15.45 -19.15
C THR A 183 -13.87 -14.30 -18.68
N ALA A 184 -15.16 -14.38 -18.99
CA ALA A 184 -16.16 -13.42 -18.48
C ALA A 184 -16.57 -13.86 -17.07
N ASP A 185 -15.85 -13.39 -16.05
CA ASP A 185 -15.97 -13.86 -14.67
C ASP A 185 -16.03 -12.72 -13.64
N TYR A 186 -16.33 -11.48 -14.09
CA TYR A 186 -16.67 -10.35 -13.23
C TYR A 186 -17.43 -9.22 -13.92
#